data_60d08523d0f3cf7f068724259386d702
#
_entry.id   60d08523d0f3cf7f068724259386d702
#
_cell.length_a   1.000
_cell.length_b   1.000
_cell.length_c   1.000
_cell.angle_alpha   90.00
_cell.angle_beta   90.00
_cell.angle_gamma   90.00
#
_symmetry.space_group_name_H-M   'P 1'
#
loop_
_entity.id
_entity.type
_entity.pdbx_description
1 polymer ?
#
loop_
_entity_poly.entity_id
_entity_poly.type
_entity_poly.pdbx_seq_one_letter_code
_entity_poly.pdbx_strand_id
1 'polypeptide(L)'
;MLNLEELYIQPSATVLEAMRQLDETGQRILFIAPQGVLHAVVTDGDIRKFFLRGGTPDQCVDQAANYRPISLPVAERGRARTLLQQHGIDALPILNRRGIITDIVFAHGLDVDNRKRVDIPVVMMAGGLGTRLYPYTKILPKPLIPVGEKPIAELIIERFREFGCHRFSMVVNYKKGMIKSYFGEQETDYTVDFVDETVFMGTGGGLSLLKGKVDSTFFFTNCDTLLDVDFGDVYEFHKSHGNLITMICAYKHYTVPYGVVEMGEDGSINALREKPELDFLTNTGVYVVEPRVVEEMRDDEVIGFPDVIDRYRAAGQKVGVYPISETGWMDMGQLEELEKMRQKLSEQQ
;
A
#
# COMPACT_ATOMS: atom_id res chain seq x y z
N MET A 1 -7.33 3.06 -25.60
CA MET A 1 -8.33 1.97 -25.47
C MET A 1 -7.53 0.73 -25.11
N LEU A 2 -7.73 0.15 -23.94
CA LEU A 2 -6.98 -1.01 -23.48
C LEU A 2 -7.21 -2.18 -24.43
N ASN A 3 -6.13 -2.79 -24.93
CA ASN A 3 -6.23 -3.98 -25.75
C ASN A 3 -6.38 -5.20 -24.83
N LEU A 4 -7.39 -6.05 -25.07
CA LEU A 4 -7.63 -7.26 -24.26
C LEU A 4 -6.39 -8.18 -24.19
N GLU A 5 -5.58 -8.21 -25.24
CA GLU A 5 -4.36 -9.02 -25.30
C GLU A 5 -3.29 -8.55 -24.31
N GLU A 6 -3.29 -7.27 -23.92
CA GLU A 6 -2.38 -6.73 -22.92
C GLU A 6 -2.67 -7.26 -21.50
N LEU A 7 -3.86 -7.81 -21.29
CA LEU A 7 -4.26 -8.46 -20.02
C LEU A 7 -4.05 -9.98 -20.02
N TYR A 8 -3.54 -10.56 -21.10
CA TYR A 8 -3.30 -11.99 -21.17
C TYR A 8 -1.88 -12.31 -20.74
N ILE A 9 -1.73 -13.32 -19.89
CA ILE A 9 -0.45 -13.84 -19.42
C ILE A 9 -0.33 -15.33 -19.70
N GLN A 10 0.88 -15.79 -20.03
CA GLN A 10 1.15 -17.20 -20.21
C GLN A 10 1.24 -17.92 -18.85
N PRO A 11 0.71 -19.13 -18.70
CA PRO A 11 0.78 -19.88 -17.44
C PRO A 11 2.22 -20.20 -16.99
N SER A 12 3.17 -20.23 -17.95
CA SER A 12 4.59 -20.42 -17.68
C SER A 12 5.35 -19.16 -17.30
N ALA A 13 4.73 -17.99 -17.41
CA ALA A 13 5.32 -16.75 -16.94
C ALA A 13 5.56 -16.81 -15.44
N THR A 14 6.54 -16.07 -14.94
CA THR A 14 6.81 -15.98 -13.52
C THR A 14 5.79 -15.08 -12.81
N VAL A 15 5.65 -15.26 -11.51
CA VAL A 15 4.84 -14.35 -10.68
C VAL A 15 5.37 -12.92 -10.78
N LEU A 16 6.69 -12.74 -10.91
CA LEU A 16 7.30 -11.43 -11.10
C LEU A 16 6.87 -10.78 -12.41
N GLU A 17 6.86 -11.53 -13.53
CA GLU A 17 6.36 -11.03 -14.81
C GLU A 17 4.88 -10.65 -14.73
N ALA A 18 4.07 -11.43 -14.00
CA ALA A 18 2.67 -11.08 -13.76
C ALA A 18 2.53 -9.76 -12.98
N MET A 19 3.35 -9.54 -11.95
CA MET A 19 3.33 -8.29 -11.18
C MET A 19 3.70 -7.09 -12.06
N ARG A 20 4.74 -7.21 -12.88
CA ARG A 20 5.14 -6.16 -13.83
C ARG A 20 4.01 -5.83 -14.81
N GLN A 21 3.37 -6.84 -15.37
CA GLN A 21 2.27 -6.66 -16.32
C GLN A 21 1.03 -6.04 -15.66
N LEU A 22 0.71 -6.38 -14.39
CA LEU A 22 -0.32 -5.71 -13.60
C LEU A 22 0.01 -4.22 -13.42
N ASP A 23 1.26 -3.89 -13.12
CA ASP A 23 1.73 -2.52 -12.95
C ASP A 23 1.70 -1.73 -14.27
N GLU A 24 2.19 -2.30 -15.37
CA GLU A 24 2.21 -1.67 -16.68
C GLU A 24 0.82 -1.40 -17.25
N THR A 25 -0.12 -2.34 -17.03
CA THR A 25 -1.51 -2.18 -17.51
C THR A 25 -2.35 -1.28 -16.62
N GLY A 26 -1.93 -1.05 -15.37
CA GLY A 26 -2.71 -0.35 -14.35
C GLY A 26 -4.01 -1.08 -13.98
N GLN A 27 -4.18 -2.32 -14.44
CA GLN A 27 -5.33 -3.17 -14.11
C GLN A 27 -4.93 -4.16 -13.01
N ARG A 28 -5.80 -4.39 -12.05
CA ARG A 28 -5.51 -5.29 -10.92
C ARG A 28 -5.76 -6.76 -11.22
N ILE A 29 -5.87 -7.12 -12.51
CA ILE A 29 -6.19 -8.48 -12.96
C ILE A 29 -5.50 -8.80 -14.27
N LEU A 30 -5.02 -10.05 -14.38
CA LEU A 30 -4.56 -10.68 -15.62
C LEU A 30 -5.35 -11.97 -15.86
N PHE A 31 -5.40 -12.39 -17.13
CA PHE A 31 -6.11 -13.59 -17.54
C PHE A 31 -5.13 -14.61 -18.15
N ILE A 32 -5.14 -15.81 -17.62
CA ILE A 32 -4.53 -16.96 -18.30
C ILE A 32 -5.56 -17.42 -19.32
N ALA A 33 -5.38 -16.97 -20.56
CA ALA A 33 -6.34 -17.18 -21.64
C ALA A 33 -5.66 -17.61 -22.96
N PRO A 34 -5.10 -18.83 -23.06
CA PRO A 34 -4.51 -19.33 -24.29
C PRO A 34 -5.53 -19.27 -25.43
N GLN A 35 -5.14 -18.64 -26.55
CA GLN A 35 -6.02 -18.39 -27.70
C GLN A 35 -7.31 -17.64 -27.34
N GLY A 36 -7.28 -16.82 -26.28
CA GLY A 36 -8.42 -16.05 -25.79
C GLY A 36 -9.42 -16.84 -24.94
N VAL A 37 -9.27 -18.15 -24.76
CA VAL A 37 -10.14 -18.99 -23.92
C VAL A 37 -9.77 -18.81 -22.46
N LEU A 38 -10.71 -18.41 -21.63
CA LEU A 38 -10.49 -18.19 -20.21
C LEU A 38 -10.20 -19.51 -19.47
N HIS A 39 -9.00 -19.62 -18.91
CA HIS A 39 -8.61 -20.73 -18.06
C HIS A 39 -8.54 -20.34 -16.59
N ALA A 40 -7.91 -19.21 -16.29
CA ALA A 40 -7.72 -18.73 -14.93
C ALA A 40 -7.59 -17.20 -14.91
N VAL A 41 -7.65 -16.62 -13.72
CA VAL A 41 -7.32 -15.23 -13.47
C VAL A 41 -6.22 -15.12 -12.41
N VAL A 42 -5.48 -14.02 -12.46
CA VAL A 42 -4.47 -13.67 -11.46
C VAL A 42 -4.69 -12.23 -11.06
N THR A 43 -4.86 -12.00 -9.76
CA THR A 43 -5.00 -10.67 -9.17
C THR A 43 -3.87 -10.39 -8.18
N ASP A 44 -3.68 -9.13 -7.80
CA ASP A 44 -2.78 -8.76 -6.70
C ASP A 44 -3.08 -9.57 -5.43
N GLY A 45 -4.37 -9.81 -5.15
CA GLY A 45 -4.80 -10.62 -4.02
C GLY A 45 -4.37 -12.09 -4.10
N ASP A 46 -4.37 -12.66 -5.30
CA ASP A 46 -3.94 -14.05 -5.53
C ASP A 46 -2.42 -14.17 -5.38
N ILE A 47 -1.66 -13.25 -5.95
CA ILE A 47 -0.19 -13.17 -5.81
C ILE A 47 0.19 -13.00 -4.35
N ARG A 48 -0.47 -12.11 -3.62
CA ARG A 48 -0.25 -11.92 -2.17
C ARG A 48 -0.49 -13.21 -1.38
N LYS A 49 -1.62 -13.89 -1.62
CA LYS A 49 -1.93 -15.18 -0.99
C LYS A 49 -0.88 -16.25 -1.30
N PHE A 50 -0.35 -16.22 -2.52
CA PHE A 50 0.72 -17.12 -2.95
C PHE A 50 2.00 -16.89 -2.14
N PHE A 51 2.46 -15.64 -2.01
CA PHE A 51 3.63 -15.30 -1.19
C PHE A 51 3.44 -15.66 0.28
N LEU A 52 2.24 -15.46 0.83
CA LEU A 52 1.94 -15.83 2.22
C LEU A 52 1.97 -17.31 2.49
N ARG A 53 1.88 -18.15 1.44
CA ARG A 53 2.03 -19.61 1.51
C ARG A 53 3.48 -20.07 1.25
N GLY A 54 4.43 -19.14 1.16
CA GLY A 54 5.85 -19.41 0.92
C GLY A 54 6.24 -19.49 -0.56
N GLY A 55 5.37 -19.02 -1.46
CA GLY A 55 5.71 -18.88 -2.87
C GLY A 55 6.77 -17.80 -3.10
N THR A 56 7.49 -17.89 -4.22
CA THR A 56 8.56 -16.95 -4.59
C THR A 56 8.29 -16.34 -5.96
N PRO A 57 8.86 -15.13 -6.25
CA PRO A 57 8.60 -14.40 -7.50
C PRO A 57 9.01 -15.13 -8.77
N ASP A 58 10.00 -16.00 -8.69
CA ASP A 58 10.56 -16.80 -9.80
C ASP A 58 9.72 -18.03 -10.15
N GLN A 59 8.73 -18.38 -9.34
CA GLN A 59 7.82 -19.49 -9.62
C GLN A 59 6.79 -19.10 -10.68
N CYS A 60 6.25 -20.13 -11.38
CA CYS A 60 5.23 -19.92 -12.41
C CYS A 60 3.97 -19.31 -11.83
N VAL A 61 3.40 -18.34 -12.53
CA VAL A 61 2.16 -17.64 -12.17
C VAL A 61 0.96 -18.58 -12.07
N ASP A 62 0.99 -19.68 -12.78
CA ASP A 62 0.05 -20.80 -12.70
C ASP A 62 -0.22 -21.25 -11.26
N GLN A 63 0.79 -21.25 -10.39
CA GLN A 63 0.68 -21.63 -8.98
C GLN A 63 -0.04 -20.59 -8.11
N ALA A 64 -0.08 -19.33 -8.56
CA ALA A 64 -0.80 -18.26 -7.90
C ALA A 64 -2.22 -18.08 -8.44
N ALA A 65 -2.53 -18.65 -9.61
CA ALA A 65 -3.73 -18.37 -10.37
C ALA A 65 -5.01 -18.97 -9.74
N ASN A 66 -6.12 -18.25 -9.91
CA ASN A 66 -7.46 -18.73 -9.57
C ASN A 66 -8.10 -19.40 -10.81
N TYR A 67 -8.24 -20.71 -10.76
CA TYR A 67 -8.83 -21.56 -11.82
C TYR A 67 -10.38 -21.66 -11.76
N ARG A 68 -11.01 -20.91 -10.88
CA ARG A 68 -12.47 -20.81 -10.79
C ARG A 68 -12.92 -19.34 -10.86
N PRO A 69 -12.54 -18.61 -11.93
CA PRO A 69 -12.93 -17.23 -12.06
C PRO A 69 -14.45 -17.12 -12.24
N ILE A 70 -15.02 -16.07 -11.66
CA ILE A 70 -16.40 -15.71 -11.96
C ILE A 70 -16.42 -15.06 -13.35
N SER A 71 -17.33 -15.53 -14.20
CA SER A 71 -17.50 -15.02 -15.56
C SER A 71 -18.97 -15.02 -15.96
N LEU A 72 -19.33 -14.30 -17.01
CA LEU A 72 -20.68 -14.26 -17.55
C LEU A 72 -20.69 -14.58 -19.05
N PRO A 73 -21.74 -15.26 -19.53
CA PRO A 73 -22.00 -15.32 -20.97
C PRO A 73 -22.42 -13.95 -21.51
N VAL A 74 -22.12 -13.68 -22.80
CA VAL A 74 -22.49 -12.42 -23.48
C VAL A 74 -23.99 -12.07 -23.28
N ALA A 75 -24.86 -13.07 -23.30
CA ALA A 75 -26.31 -12.86 -23.14
C ALA A 75 -26.70 -12.28 -21.76
N GLU A 76 -25.83 -12.47 -20.74
CA GLU A 76 -26.09 -12.01 -19.38
C GLU A 76 -25.24 -10.78 -19.00
N ARG A 77 -24.58 -10.13 -19.97
CA ARG A 77 -23.70 -8.97 -19.73
C ARG A 77 -24.36 -7.88 -18.87
N GLY A 78 -25.66 -7.68 -18.98
CA GLY A 78 -26.41 -6.71 -18.17
C GLY A 78 -26.37 -6.96 -16.66
N ARG A 79 -26.05 -8.19 -16.21
CA ARG A 79 -25.91 -8.56 -14.80
C ARG A 79 -24.50 -8.35 -14.24
N ALA A 80 -23.54 -7.96 -15.10
CA ALA A 80 -22.13 -7.88 -14.71
C ALA A 80 -21.91 -6.96 -13.50
N ARG A 81 -22.52 -5.77 -13.49
CA ARG A 81 -22.37 -4.82 -12.37
C ARG A 81 -22.88 -5.38 -11.05
N THR A 82 -24.02 -6.07 -11.06
CA THR A 82 -24.58 -6.70 -9.87
C THR A 82 -23.66 -7.80 -9.33
N LEU A 83 -23.05 -8.61 -10.21
CA LEU A 83 -22.13 -9.66 -9.80
C LEU A 83 -20.79 -9.12 -9.29
N LEU A 84 -20.24 -8.07 -9.91
CA LEU A 84 -19.06 -7.37 -9.41
C LEU A 84 -19.27 -6.92 -7.96
N GLN A 85 -20.40 -6.29 -7.66
CA GLN A 85 -20.78 -5.86 -6.31
C GLN A 85 -20.98 -7.03 -5.34
N GLN A 86 -21.75 -8.06 -5.75
CA GLN A 86 -22.08 -9.21 -4.88
C GLN A 86 -20.86 -10.02 -4.47
N HIS A 87 -19.85 -10.09 -5.35
CA HIS A 87 -18.64 -10.90 -5.11
C HIS A 87 -17.42 -10.05 -4.71
N GLY A 88 -17.53 -8.71 -4.71
CA GLY A 88 -16.41 -7.82 -4.36
C GLY A 88 -15.21 -8.02 -5.29
N ILE A 89 -15.43 -8.19 -6.60
CA ILE A 89 -14.39 -8.40 -7.60
C ILE A 89 -14.24 -7.17 -8.50
N ASP A 90 -12.99 -6.87 -8.91
CA ASP A 90 -12.66 -5.68 -9.67
C ASP A 90 -12.93 -5.79 -11.17
N ALA A 91 -12.99 -7.02 -11.70
CA ALA A 91 -13.25 -7.26 -13.12
C ALA A 91 -13.99 -8.58 -13.35
N LEU A 92 -14.87 -8.58 -14.36
CA LEU A 92 -15.70 -9.72 -14.74
C LEU A 92 -15.55 -9.99 -16.24
N PRO A 93 -14.93 -11.10 -16.66
CA PRO A 93 -14.81 -11.47 -18.06
C PRO A 93 -16.16 -11.93 -18.62
N ILE A 94 -16.46 -11.45 -19.83
CA ILE A 94 -17.64 -11.82 -20.61
C ILE A 94 -17.23 -12.82 -21.68
N LEU A 95 -17.86 -13.99 -21.67
CA LEU A 95 -17.47 -15.12 -22.51
C LEU A 95 -18.49 -15.40 -23.60
N ASN A 96 -18.00 -15.79 -24.77
CA ASN A 96 -18.84 -16.38 -25.81
C ASN A 96 -19.10 -17.89 -25.52
N ARG A 97 -19.90 -18.54 -26.38
CA ARG A 97 -20.23 -19.98 -26.24
C ARG A 97 -19.01 -20.92 -26.31
N ARG A 98 -17.86 -20.44 -26.77
CA ARG A 98 -16.61 -21.21 -26.82
C ARG A 98 -15.69 -20.93 -25.63
N GLY A 99 -16.12 -20.14 -24.63
CA GLY A 99 -15.33 -19.75 -23.50
C GLY A 99 -14.27 -18.68 -23.78
N ILE A 100 -14.33 -18.05 -24.96
CA ILE A 100 -13.42 -16.98 -25.36
C ILE A 100 -13.88 -15.67 -24.71
N ILE A 101 -12.95 -14.93 -24.15
CA ILE A 101 -13.17 -13.59 -23.58
C ILE A 101 -13.49 -12.63 -24.72
N THR A 102 -14.69 -12.06 -24.75
CA THR A 102 -15.14 -11.10 -25.75
C THR A 102 -15.15 -9.68 -25.22
N ASP A 103 -15.25 -9.51 -23.92
CA ASP A 103 -15.28 -8.23 -23.23
C ASP A 103 -14.89 -8.43 -21.75
N ILE A 104 -14.50 -7.34 -21.08
CA ILE A 104 -14.28 -7.33 -19.64
C ILE A 104 -15.03 -6.13 -19.06
N VAL A 105 -15.87 -6.39 -18.05
CA VAL A 105 -16.53 -5.33 -17.31
C VAL A 105 -15.73 -5.08 -16.03
N PHE A 106 -15.21 -3.87 -15.90
CA PHE A 106 -14.48 -3.44 -14.72
C PHE A 106 -15.39 -2.74 -13.71
N ALA A 107 -15.08 -2.89 -12.44
CA ALA A 107 -15.78 -2.23 -11.34
C ALA A 107 -15.45 -0.72 -11.24
N HIS A 108 -14.47 -0.23 -11.99
CA HIS A 108 -14.09 1.18 -12.00
C HIS A 108 -15.30 2.08 -12.29
N GLY A 109 -15.68 2.89 -11.29
CA GLY A 109 -16.87 3.75 -11.32
C GLY A 109 -18.06 3.21 -10.53
N LEU A 110 -17.92 2.08 -9.83
CA LEU A 110 -18.92 1.64 -8.85
C LEU A 110 -18.61 2.30 -7.50
N ASP A 111 -19.67 2.91 -6.97
CA ASP A 111 -19.65 3.69 -5.74
C ASP A 111 -18.88 3.04 -4.58
N VAL A 112 -18.28 3.91 -3.78
CA VAL A 112 -17.50 3.72 -2.57
C VAL A 112 -18.16 2.80 -1.50
N ASP A 113 -19.41 2.38 -1.71
CA ASP A 113 -20.26 1.71 -0.70
C ASP A 113 -19.96 0.22 -0.47
N ASN A 114 -19.07 -0.40 -1.27
CA ASN A 114 -18.74 -1.84 -1.12
C ASN A 114 -17.38 -2.13 -0.47
N ARG A 115 -16.65 -1.10 -0.04
CA ARG A 115 -15.40 -1.26 0.70
C ARG A 115 -15.70 -1.76 2.10
N LYS A 116 -14.94 -2.75 2.58
CA LYS A 116 -15.04 -3.21 3.96
C LYS A 116 -14.71 -2.06 4.91
N ARG A 117 -15.71 -1.59 5.63
CA ARG A 117 -15.50 -0.52 6.61
C ARG A 117 -14.72 -1.03 7.81
N VAL A 118 -13.71 -0.27 8.22
CA VAL A 118 -12.87 -0.54 9.37
C VAL A 118 -12.87 0.70 10.26
N ASP A 119 -13.78 0.76 11.21
CA ASP A 119 -13.86 1.89 12.15
C ASP A 119 -12.84 1.75 13.28
N ILE A 120 -11.55 1.94 12.94
CA ILE A 120 -10.45 1.95 13.91
C ILE A 120 -9.72 3.29 13.87
N PRO A 121 -9.02 3.68 14.96
CA PRO A 121 -8.23 4.90 15.00
C PRO A 121 -7.09 4.89 14.01
N VAL A 122 -6.68 6.07 13.56
CA VAL A 122 -5.48 6.30 12.76
C VAL A 122 -4.54 7.24 13.49
N VAL A 123 -3.30 6.82 13.68
CA VAL A 123 -2.23 7.65 14.27
C VAL A 123 -1.29 8.08 13.17
N MET A 124 -1.10 9.41 13.02
CA MET A 124 -0.24 10.00 12.00
C MET A 124 0.96 10.71 12.65
N MET A 125 2.17 10.36 12.22
CA MET A 125 3.40 11.03 12.67
C MET A 125 3.66 12.28 11.83
N ALA A 126 3.43 13.43 12.41
CA ALA A 126 3.47 14.75 11.75
C ALA A 126 4.48 15.75 12.39
N GLY A 127 5.41 15.25 13.22
CA GLY A 127 6.36 16.10 13.96
C GLY A 127 7.69 16.39 13.24
N GLY A 128 7.96 15.72 12.12
CA GLY A 128 9.26 15.79 11.43
C GLY A 128 9.55 17.12 10.74
N LEU A 129 10.84 17.50 10.66
CA LEU A 129 11.30 18.73 10.01
C LEU A 129 11.14 18.73 8.48
N GLY A 130 11.13 17.58 7.84
CA GLY A 130 10.99 17.44 6.39
C GLY A 130 12.16 18.04 5.58
N THR A 131 13.39 17.97 6.06
CA THR A 131 14.56 18.65 5.45
C THR A 131 14.82 18.27 3.99
N ARG A 132 14.48 17.06 3.58
CA ARG A 132 14.61 16.59 2.19
C ARG A 132 13.69 17.32 1.20
N LEU A 133 12.67 18.01 1.72
CA LEU A 133 11.71 18.82 0.94
C LEU A 133 12.02 20.33 1.00
N TYR A 134 13.21 20.73 1.41
CA TYR A 134 13.60 22.13 1.32
C TYR A 134 13.60 22.59 -0.17
N PRO A 135 13.11 23.83 -0.45
CA PRO A 135 12.77 24.90 0.49
C PRO A 135 11.33 24.87 1.04
N TYR A 136 10.42 24.02 0.55
CA TYR A 136 9.00 24.03 0.95
C TYR A 136 8.81 23.96 2.46
N THR A 137 9.52 23.07 3.14
CA THR A 137 9.38 22.85 4.59
C THR A 137 10.02 23.95 5.45
N LYS A 138 10.75 24.88 4.85
CA LYS A 138 11.11 26.13 5.54
C LYS A 138 9.90 27.04 5.78
N ILE A 139 8.88 26.93 4.95
CA ILE A 139 7.66 27.74 5.01
C ILE A 139 6.51 26.96 5.62
N LEU A 140 6.16 25.81 5.05
CA LEU A 140 5.07 24.93 5.49
C LEU A 140 5.60 23.70 6.23
N PRO A 141 4.92 23.21 7.28
CA PRO A 141 5.23 21.87 7.82
C PRO A 141 4.90 20.82 6.78
N LYS A 142 5.62 19.69 6.80
CA LYS A 142 5.50 18.59 5.81
C LYS A 142 4.04 18.14 5.59
N PRO A 143 3.19 17.93 6.63
CA PRO A 143 1.80 17.53 6.46
C PRO A 143 0.94 18.50 5.64
N LEU A 144 1.34 19.78 5.58
CA LEU A 144 0.61 20.83 4.87
C LEU A 144 1.19 21.15 3.48
N ILE A 145 2.14 20.38 2.98
CA ILE A 145 2.62 20.55 1.60
C ILE A 145 1.49 20.15 0.64
N PRO A 146 1.14 21.05 -0.31
CA PRO A 146 0.05 20.79 -1.24
C PRO A 146 0.44 19.75 -2.29
N VAL A 147 -0.46 18.82 -2.51
CA VAL A 147 -0.43 17.84 -3.61
C VAL A 147 -1.73 18.02 -4.38
N GLY A 148 -1.66 18.73 -5.52
CA GLY A 148 -2.85 19.27 -6.15
C GLY A 148 -3.47 20.38 -5.30
N GLU A 149 -4.76 20.32 -5.07
CA GLU A 149 -5.53 21.35 -4.33
C GLU A 149 -5.53 21.15 -2.81
N LYS A 150 -5.08 19.99 -2.30
CA LYS A 150 -5.14 19.63 -0.89
C LYS A 150 -3.76 19.34 -0.30
N PRO A 151 -3.56 19.54 1.00
CA PRO A 151 -2.37 19.08 1.71
C PRO A 151 -2.29 17.55 1.73
N ILE A 152 -1.06 17.01 1.74
CA ILE A 152 -0.85 15.56 1.77
C ILE A 152 -1.54 14.88 2.97
N ALA A 153 -1.53 15.47 4.14
CA ALA A 153 -2.17 14.89 5.32
C ALA A 153 -3.68 14.78 5.17
N GLU A 154 -4.32 15.71 4.47
CA GLU A 154 -5.75 15.65 4.18
C GLU A 154 -6.06 14.51 3.19
N LEU A 155 -5.26 14.34 2.13
CA LEU A 155 -5.39 13.22 1.19
C LEU A 155 -5.24 11.86 1.89
N ILE A 156 -4.31 11.76 2.84
CA ILE A 156 -4.13 10.54 3.65
C ILE A 156 -5.37 10.29 4.51
N ILE A 157 -5.89 11.32 5.18
CA ILE A 157 -7.14 11.23 5.96
C ILE A 157 -8.30 10.75 5.08
N GLU A 158 -8.51 11.38 3.92
CA GLU A 158 -9.57 11.02 2.99
C GLU A 158 -9.48 9.55 2.57
N ARG A 159 -8.27 9.07 2.28
CA ARG A 159 -8.08 7.66 1.93
C ARG A 159 -8.50 6.69 3.04
N PHE A 160 -8.16 6.98 4.30
CA PHE A 160 -8.63 6.17 5.44
C PHE A 160 -10.13 6.31 5.67
N ARG A 161 -10.71 7.49 5.45
CA ARG A 161 -12.15 7.73 5.57
C ARG A 161 -12.98 6.91 4.58
N GLU A 162 -12.48 6.67 3.39
CA GLU A 162 -13.12 5.77 2.41
C GLU A 162 -13.38 4.36 2.98
N PHE A 163 -12.63 3.97 4.01
CA PHE A 163 -12.78 2.69 4.73
C PHE A 163 -13.45 2.82 6.10
N GLY A 164 -14.01 3.98 6.42
CA GLY A 164 -14.79 4.21 7.65
C GLY A 164 -13.98 4.68 8.86
N CYS A 165 -12.70 5.02 8.71
CA CYS A 165 -11.93 5.60 9.81
C CYS A 165 -12.31 7.07 10.02
N HIS A 166 -12.78 7.43 11.21
CA HIS A 166 -13.22 8.79 11.54
C HIS A 166 -12.44 9.43 12.69
N ARG A 167 -11.57 8.69 13.37
CA ARG A 167 -10.79 9.16 14.53
C ARG A 167 -9.31 9.20 14.17
N PHE A 168 -8.74 10.39 14.11
CA PHE A 168 -7.33 10.62 13.79
C PHE A 168 -6.60 11.24 14.95
N SER A 169 -5.40 10.76 15.26
CA SER A 169 -4.48 11.37 16.22
C SER A 169 -3.21 11.79 15.47
N MET A 170 -2.84 13.06 15.54
CA MET A 170 -1.61 13.56 14.94
C MET A 170 -0.58 13.88 16.04
N VAL A 171 0.57 13.19 15.98
CA VAL A 171 1.73 13.55 16.80
C VAL A 171 2.46 14.69 16.10
N VAL A 172 2.49 15.87 16.71
CA VAL A 172 2.96 17.12 16.10
C VAL A 172 4.08 17.77 16.90
N ASN A 173 5.06 18.35 16.20
CA ASN A 173 6.18 19.07 16.78
C ASN A 173 6.51 20.31 15.94
N TYR A 174 7.24 20.15 14.84
CA TYR A 174 7.67 21.25 13.99
C TYR A 174 6.49 21.99 13.39
N LYS A 175 6.45 23.32 13.62
CA LYS A 175 5.38 24.21 13.13
C LYS A 175 3.96 23.74 13.47
N LYS A 176 3.80 23.07 14.60
CA LYS A 176 2.52 22.49 15.05
C LYS A 176 1.35 23.47 15.08
N GLY A 177 1.62 24.76 15.32
CA GLY A 177 0.57 25.80 15.30
C GLY A 177 -0.12 25.91 13.93
N MET A 178 0.63 25.77 12.84
CA MET A 178 0.06 25.81 11.48
C MET A 178 -0.80 24.56 11.21
N ILE A 179 -0.34 23.37 11.65
CA ILE A 179 -1.08 22.14 11.47
C ILE A 179 -2.40 22.21 12.25
N LYS A 180 -2.34 22.62 13.51
CA LYS A 180 -3.52 22.74 14.38
C LYS A 180 -4.53 23.77 13.87
N SER A 181 -4.06 24.91 13.34
CA SER A 181 -4.93 25.94 12.77
C SER A 181 -5.64 25.39 11.53
N TYR A 182 -4.90 24.75 10.62
CA TYR A 182 -5.46 24.22 9.38
C TYR A 182 -6.61 23.24 9.63
N PHE A 183 -6.39 22.21 10.47
CA PHE A 183 -7.41 21.21 10.75
C PHE A 183 -8.47 21.67 11.77
N GLY A 184 -8.16 22.64 12.61
CA GLY A 184 -9.09 23.18 13.61
C GLY A 184 -10.14 24.13 13.04
N GLU A 185 -9.95 24.67 11.85
CA GLU A 185 -10.88 25.58 11.17
C GLU A 185 -11.84 24.88 10.21
N GLN A 186 -11.67 23.56 10.01
CA GLN A 186 -12.48 22.77 9.07
C GLN A 186 -13.70 22.16 9.76
N GLU A 187 -14.88 22.32 9.16
CA GLU A 187 -16.07 21.54 9.52
C GLU A 187 -15.99 20.17 8.81
N THR A 188 -15.72 19.09 9.58
CA THR A 188 -15.53 17.74 9.04
C THR A 188 -16.41 16.73 9.78
N ASP A 189 -16.68 15.59 9.16
CA ASP A 189 -17.34 14.44 9.77
C ASP A 189 -16.34 13.48 10.44
N TYR A 190 -15.09 13.90 10.62
CA TYR A 190 -14.03 13.19 11.34
C TYR A 190 -13.40 14.08 12.41
N THR A 191 -12.72 13.46 13.36
CA THR A 191 -12.02 14.17 14.44
C THR A 191 -10.49 14.08 14.25
N VAL A 192 -9.78 15.15 14.58
CA VAL A 192 -8.32 15.19 14.63
C VAL A 192 -7.88 15.63 16.01
N ASP A 193 -7.35 14.69 16.80
CA ASP A 193 -6.75 14.98 18.09
C ASP A 193 -5.25 15.22 17.93
N PHE A 194 -4.73 16.26 18.57
CA PHE A 194 -3.32 16.61 18.49
C PHE A 194 -2.58 16.16 19.74
N VAL A 195 -1.47 15.47 19.55
CA VAL A 195 -0.54 15.06 20.60
C VAL A 195 0.75 15.84 20.43
N ASP A 196 1.05 16.73 21.35
CA ASP A 196 2.23 17.58 21.30
C ASP A 196 3.48 16.81 21.70
N GLU A 197 4.38 16.62 20.74
CA GLU A 197 5.74 16.16 20.99
C GLU A 197 6.63 17.38 21.31
N THR A 198 7.25 17.41 22.47
CA THR A 198 8.09 18.53 22.91
C THR A 198 9.53 18.38 22.45
N VAL A 199 10.02 17.16 22.41
CA VAL A 199 11.36 16.77 21.92
C VAL A 199 11.14 15.71 20.86
N PHE A 200 11.80 15.82 19.71
CA PHE A 200 11.67 14.83 18.65
C PHE A 200 12.21 13.46 19.09
N MET A 201 11.33 12.49 19.19
CA MET A 201 11.63 11.13 19.68
C MET A 201 11.71 10.07 18.56
N GLY A 202 11.65 10.51 17.30
CA GLY A 202 11.57 9.58 16.17
C GLY A 202 10.14 9.02 15.98
N THR A 203 9.94 8.30 14.87
CA THR A 203 8.60 7.78 14.52
C THR A 203 8.10 6.71 15.49
N GLY A 204 8.99 5.97 16.15
CA GLY A 204 8.63 4.99 17.18
C GLY A 204 8.42 5.65 18.53
N GLY A 205 9.37 6.46 19.00
CA GLY A 205 9.33 7.06 20.34
C GLY A 205 8.11 7.95 20.56
N GLY A 206 7.68 8.69 19.53
CA GLY A 206 6.45 9.50 19.57
C GLY A 206 5.17 8.72 19.88
N LEU A 207 5.13 7.40 19.67
CA LEU A 207 3.99 6.56 20.05
C LEU A 207 3.79 6.48 21.57
N SER A 208 4.84 6.63 22.38
CA SER A 208 4.73 6.62 23.85
C SER A 208 3.79 7.70 24.39
N LEU A 209 3.65 8.82 23.64
CA LEU A 209 2.75 9.93 24.00
C LEU A 209 1.25 9.58 23.88
N LEU A 210 0.96 8.41 23.31
CA LEU A 210 -0.39 7.90 23.09
C LEU A 210 -0.80 6.87 24.15
N LYS A 211 0.03 6.58 25.16
CA LYS A 211 -0.31 5.71 26.28
C LYS A 211 -1.60 6.16 26.95
N GLY A 212 -2.50 5.21 27.18
CA GLY A 212 -3.82 5.46 27.75
C GLY A 212 -4.79 6.23 26.82
N LYS A 213 -4.41 6.54 25.57
CA LYS A 213 -5.26 7.23 24.59
C LYS A 213 -5.71 6.32 23.45
N VAL A 214 -4.99 5.23 23.20
CA VAL A 214 -5.31 4.24 22.18
C VAL A 214 -5.55 2.90 22.87
N ASP A 215 -6.79 2.40 22.80
CA ASP A 215 -7.27 1.20 23.50
C ASP A 215 -7.64 0.04 22.54
N SER A 216 -7.54 0.26 21.25
CA SER A 216 -7.90 -0.70 20.22
C SER A 216 -6.81 -0.76 19.14
N THR A 217 -6.85 -1.80 18.28
CA THR A 217 -6.02 -1.88 17.08
C THR A 217 -6.17 -0.59 16.27
N PHE A 218 -5.08 -0.07 15.73
CA PHE A 218 -5.08 1.19 15.00
C PHE A 218 -4.17 1.13 13.77
N PHE A 219 -4.44 1.99 12.79
CA PHE A 219 -3.49 2.28 11.73
C PHE A 219 -2.45 3.28 12.22
N PHE A 220 -1.20 3.03 11.89
CA PHE A 220 -0.10 3.92 12.16
C PHE A 220 0.56 4.33 10.85
N THR A 221 0.69 5.62 10.58
CA THR A 221 1.16 6.14 9.29
C THR A 221 2.10 7.32 9.45
N ASN A 222 3.07 7.43 8.53
CA ASN A 222 3.77 8.68 8.29
C ASN A 222 2.83 9.70 7.61
N CYS A 223 3.17 10.99 7.69
CA CYS A 223 2.38 12.07 7.07
C CYS A 223 2.77 12.39 5.62
N ASP A 224 3.54 11.53 4.97
CA ASP A 224 4.09 11.75 3.63
C ASP A 224 3.85 10.57 2.67
N THR A 225 3.09 9.59 3.09
CA THR A 225 2.85 8.36 2.35
C THR A 225 1.36 8.21 2.04
N LEU A 226 1.02 8.11 0.78
CA LEU A 226 -0.33 7.81 0.31
C LEU A 226 -0.37 6.40 -0.30
N LEU A 227 -1.28 5.56 0.18
CA LEU A 227 -1.46 4.20 -0.31
C LEU A 227 -2.79 4.04 -1.04
N ASP A 228 -2.75 3.36 -2.18
CA ASP A 228 -3.91 2.82 -2.87
C ASP A 228 -4.01 1.32 -2.55
N VAL A 229 -4.61 1.00 -1.41
CA VAL A 229 -4.77 -0.35 -0.87
C VAL A 229 -6.15 -0.49 -0.23
N ASP A 230 -6.67 -1.71 -0.21
CA ASP A 230 -7.86 -2.03 0.59
C ASP A 230 -7.48 -2.15 2.07
N PHE A 231 -7.72 -1.10 2.86
CA PHE A 231 -7.42 -1.09 4.29
C PHE A 231 -8.28 -2.08 5.08
N GLY A 232 -9.44 -2.47 4.57
CA GLY A 232 -10.26 -3.53 5.15
C GLY A 232 -9.57 -4.89 5.08
N ASP A 233 -9.01 -5.22 3.92
CA ASP A 233 -8.24 -6.45 3.74
C ASP A 233 -6.94 -6.45 4.56
N VAL A 234 -6.25 -5.31 4.65
CA VAL A 234 -5.07 -5.16 5.53
C VAL A 234 -5.42 -5.46 6.99
N TYR A 235 -6.54 -4.90 7.47
CA TYR A 235 -6.99 -5.13 8.84
C TYR A 235 -7.39 -6.59 9.08
N GLU A 236 -8.15 -7.21 8.19
CA GLU A 236 -8.50 -8.62 8.30
C GLU A 236 -7.27 -9.54 8.27
N PHE A 237 -6.31 -9.23 7.40
CA PHE A 237 -5.02 -9.93 7.39
C PHE A 237 -4.34 -9.85 8.75
N HIS A 238 -4.23 -8.65 9.32
CA HIS A 238 -3.62 -8.43 10.63
C HIS A 238 -4.30 -9.27 11.71
N LYS A 239 -5.63 -9.22 11.79
CA LYS A 239 -6.42 -9.94 12.81
C LYS A 239 -6.37 -11.46 12.61
N SER A 240 -6.54 -11.95 11.39
CA SER A 240 -6.56 -13.38 11.09
C SER A 240 -5.22 -14.07 11.35
N HIS A 241 -4.12 -13.32 11.21
CA HIS A 241 -2.79 -13.83 11.51
C HIS A 241 -2.39 -13.64 12.97
N GLY A 242 -3.15 -12.87 13.75
CA GLY A 242 -2.82 -12.56 15.15
C GLY A 242 -1.49 -11.83 15.28
N ASN A 243 -1.19 -10.92 14.37
CA ASN A 243 0.02 -10.12 14.40
C ASN A 243 -0.06 -9.04 15.50
N LEU A 244 1.07 -8.74 16.12
CA LEU A 244 1.20 -7.58 17.01
C LEU A 244 1.39 -6.29 16.20
N ILE A 245 2.15 -6.39 15.10
CA ILE A 245 2.38 -5.35 14.12
C ILE A 245 2.27 -5.98 12.73
N THR A 246 1.57 -5.34 11.81
CA THR A 246 1.60 -5.67 10.39
C THR A 246 2.14 -4.47 9.62
N MET A 247 3.25 -4.67 8.92
CA MET A 247 3.87 -3.66 8.07
C MET A 247 3.36 -3.81 6.64
N ILE A 248 2.84 -2.73 6.06
CA ILE A 248 2.52 -2.70 4.63
C ILE A 248 3.82 -2.43 3.86
N CYS A 249 4.15 -3.32 2.92
CA CYS A 249 5.37 -3.21 2.12
C CYS A 249 5.06 -3.19 0.64
N ALA A 250 5.63 -2.23 -0.09
CA ALA A 250 5.56 -2.19 -1.54
C ALA A 250 6.65 -3.08 -2.15
N TYR A 251 6.27 -3.86 -3.15
CA TYR A 251 7.21 -4.64 -3.93
C TYR A 251 7.92 -3.70 -4.90
N LYS A 252 9.24 -3.58 -4.78
CA LYS A 252 10.07 -2.72 -5.63
C LYS A 252 10.92 -3.57 -6.56
N HIS A 253 10.95 -3.13 -7.81
CA HIS A 253 11.85 -3.63 -8.83
C HIS A 253 12.88 -2.56 -9.18
N TYR A 254 14.16 -2.92 -9.16
CA TYR A 254 15.25 -2.02 -9.50
C TYR A 254 16.25 -2.69 -10.43
N THR A 255 16.38 -2.18 -11.65
CA THR A 255 17.41 -2.61 -12.58
C THR A 255 18.67 -1.76 -12.38
N VAL A 256 19.78 -2.38 -12.00
CA VAL A 256 21.07 -1.67 -11.98
C VAL A 256 21.51 -1.47 -13.43
N PRO A 257 21.64 -0.22 -13.92
CA PRO A 257 21.89 0.04 -15.36
C PRO A 257 23.32 -0.28 -15.82
N TYR A 258 24.10 -0.94 -14.98
CA TYR A 258 25.52 -1.27 -15.20
C TYR A 258 25.83 -2.71 -14.85
N GLY A 259 26.96 -3.23 -15.35
CA GLY A 259 27.53 -4.49 -14.88
C GLY A 259 27.97 -4.38 -13.40
N VAL A 260 27.49 -5.27 -12.55
CA VAL A 260 27.87 -5.37 -11.13
C VAL A 260 28.95 -6.42 -10.98
N VAL A 261 30.05 -6.02 -10.35
CA VAL A 261 31.21 -6.88 -10.10
C VAL A 261 31.31 -7.22 -8.61
N GLU A 262 31.36 -8.50 -8.30
CA GLU A 262 31.70 -8.98 -6.95
C GLU A 262 33.22 -9.26 -6.89
N MET A 263 33.92 -8.53 -6.06
CA MET A 263 35.37 -8.66 -5.92
C MET A 263 35.73 -9.67 -4.81
N GLY A 264 36.66 -10.55 -5.08
CA GLY A 264 37.26 -11.45 -4.11
C GLY A 264 38.30 -10.76 -3.20
N GLU A 265 38.70 -11.43 -2.11
CA GLU A 265 39.66 -10.90 -1.14
C GLU A 265 41.06 -10.63 -1.76
N ASP A 266 41.40 -11.34 -2.82
CA ASP A 266 42.69 -11.20 -3.57
C ASP A 266 42.63 -10.20 -4.74
N GLY A 267 41.49 -9.48 -4.89
CA GLY A 267 41.23 -8.56 -6.00
C GLY A 267 40.79 -9.23 -7.30
N SER A 268 40.56 -10.54 -7.31
CA SER A 268 39.94 -11.26 -8.42
C SER A 268 38.48 -10.92 -8.61
N ILE A 269 37.92 -11.25 -9.78
CA ILE A 269 36.48 -11.16 -10.02
C ILE A 269 35.81 -12.48 -9.63
N ASN A 270 34.99 -12.47 -8.59
CA ASN A 270 34.20 -13.62 -8.18
C ASN A 270 32.95 -13.81 -9.03
N ALA A 271 32.26 -12.71 -9.36
CA ALA A 271 31.11 -12.72 -10.25
C ALA A 271 31.00 -11.42 -11.03
N LEU A 272 30.44 -11.51 -12.22
CA LEU A 272 30.05 -10.37 -13.06
C LEU A 272 28.60 -10.59 -13.50
N ARG A 273 27.71 -9.65 -13.18
CA ARG A 273 26.31 -9.69 -13.59
C ARG A 273 26.01 -8.43 -14.37
N GLU A 274 25.67 -8.59 -15.65
CA GLU A 274 25.29 -7.46 -16.50
C GLU A 274 23.84 -7.05 -16.22
N LYS A 275 23.66 -5.77 -15.86
CA LYS A 275 22.35 -5.15 -15.57
C LYS A 275 21.44 -6.00 -14.68
N PRO A 276 21.91 -6.41 -13.49
CA PRO A 276 21.11 -7.26 -12.62
C PRO A 276 19.84 -6.55 -12.16
N GLU A 277 18.77 -7.32 -12.08
CA GLU A 277 17.48 -6.90 -11.52
C GLU A 277 17.43 -7.29 -10.05
N LEU A 278 16.98 -6.36 -9.21
CA LEU A 278 16.85 -6.54 -7.77
C LEU A 278 15.37 -6.35 -7.39
N ASP A 279 14.80 -7.36 -6.80
CA ASP A 279 13.43 -7.37 -6.31
C ASP A 279 13.42 -7.42 -4.78
N PHE A 280 12.70 -6.52 -4.15
CA PHE A 280 12.63 -6.47 -2.69
C PHE A 280 11.36 -5.77 -2.19
N LEU A 281 10.97 -6.12 -0.96
CA LEU A 281 9.89 -5.44 -0.26
C LEU A 281 10.43 -4.21 0.46
N THR A 282 9.82 -3.06 0.19
CA THR A 282 10.16 -1.78 0.81
C THR A 282 9.09 -1.39 1.82
N ASN A 283 9.51 -0.97 3.00
CA ASN A 283 8.63 -0.44 4.02
C ASN A 283 7.98 0.87 3.54
N THR A 284 6.66 0.92 3.52
CA THR A 284 5.90 2.10 3.08
C THR A 284 5.75 3.17 4.17
N GLY A 285 6.01 2.83 5.43
CA GLY A 285 5.73 3.71 6.57
C GLY A 285 4.27 3.68 7.04
N VAL A 286 3.50 2.67 6.62
CA VAL A 286 2.12 2.45 7.07
C VAL A 286 2.00 1.05 7.67
N TYR A 287 1.30 0.97 8.81
CA TYR A 287 1.23 -0.23 9.62
C TYR A 287 -0.15 -0.40 10.25
N VAL A 288 -0.47 -1.64 10.65
CA VAL A 288 -1.52 -1.94 11.63
C VAL A 288 -0.85 -2.38 12.92
N VAL A 289 -1.25 -1.81 14.04
CA VAL A 289 -0.57 -1.96 15.31
C VAL A 289 -1.58 -2.26 16.42
N GLU A 290 -1.25 -3.22 17.29
CA GLU A 290 -2.03 -3.49 18.49
C GLU A 290 -1.68 -2.49 19.60
N PRO A 291 -2.66 -2.07 20.46
CA PRO A 291 -2.44 -1.05 21.49
C PRO A 291 -1.36 -1.42 22.50
N ARG A 292 -1.15 -2.72 22.72
CA ARG A 292 -0.08 -3.24 23.57
C ARG A 292 1.31 -2.68 23.19
N VAL A 293 1.55 -2.42 21.91
CA VAL A 293 2.82 -1.83 21.44
C VAL A 293 3.03 -0.45 22.05
N VAL A 294 1.97 0.36 22.10
CA VAL A 294 2.01 1.71 22.69
C VAL A 294 2.29 1.65 24.19
N GLU A 295 1.59 0.76 24.89
CA GLU A 295 1.73 0.63 26.36
C GLU A 295 3.14 0.13 26.78
N GLU A 296 3.78 -0.70 25.96
CA GLU A 296 5.13 -1.23 26.21
C GLU A 296 6.26 -0.29 25.76
N MET A 297 5.96 0.81 25.04
CA MET A 297 6.98 1.81 24.68
C MET A 297 7.62 2.42 25.91
N ARG A 298 8.92 2.70 25.85
CA ARG A 298 9.60 3.44 26.91
C ARG A 298 9.33 4.93 26.75
N ASP A 299 9.11 5.59 27.87
CA ASP A 299 9.01 7.05 27.87
C ASP A 299 10.37 7.65 27.59
N ASP A 300 10.40 8.78 26.88
CA ASP A 300 11.63 9.52 26.51
C ASP A 300 12.66 8.74 25.66
N GLU A 301 12.28 7.61 25.06
CA GLU A 301 13.16 6.87 24.15
C GLU A 301 13.12 7.46 22.73
N VAL A 302 14.31 7.85 22.21
CA VAL A 302 14.44 8.29 20.81
C VAL A 302 14.69 7.06 19.94
N ILE A 303 13.67 6.64 19.19
CA ILE A 303 13.71 5.41 18.39
C ILE A 303 12.85 5.53 17.12
N GLY A 304 13.32 4.94 16.02
CA GLY A 304 12.54 4.76 14.79
C GLY A 304 11.54 3.60 14.93
N PHE A 305 10.42 3.66 14.23
CA PHE A 305 9.46 2.55 14.28
C PHE A 305 9.99 1.23 13.67
N PRO A 306 10.85 1.25 12.63
CA PRO A 306 11.55 0.02 12.20
C PRO A 306 12.35 -0.66 13.31
N ASP A 307 13.02 0.10 14.19
CA ASP A 307 13.76 -0.46 15.31
C ASP A 307 12.84 -1.06 16.38
N VAL A 308 11.65 -0.47 16.57
CA VAL A 308 10.59 -1.05 17.41
C VAL A 308 10.15 -2.40 16.86
N ILE A 309 9.92 -2.50 15.55
CA ILE A 309 9.57 -3.74 14.86
C ILE A 309 10.65 -4.80 15.09
N ASP A 310 11.91 -4.45 14.89
CA ASP A 310 13.03 -5.37 15.10
C ASP A 310 13.14 -5.85 16.54
N ARG A 311 12.86 -4.98 17.52
CA ARG A 311 12.79 -5.35 18.94
C ARG A 311 11.73 -6.43 19.19
N TYR A 312 10.52 -6.28 18.66
CA TYR A 312 9.45 -7.26 18.81
C TYR A 312 9.76 -8.56 18.08
N ARG A 313 10.30 -8.48 16.86
CA ARG A 313 10.76 -9.63 16.09
C ARG A 313 11.83 -10.43 16.84
N ALA A 314 12.84 -9.76 17.40
CA ALA A 314 13.91 -10.38 18.19
C ALA A 314 13.39 -11.03 19.47
N ALA A 315 12.31 -10.49 20.05
CA ALA A 315 11.62 -11.06 21.21
C ALA A 315 10.65 -12.22 20.85
N GLY A 316 10.65 -12.68 19.59
CA GLY A 316 9.79 -13.78 19.14
C GLY A 316 8.31 -13.42 19.04
N GLN A 317 7.97 -12.13 19.07
CA GLN A 317 6.59 -11.66 18.88
C GLN A 317 6.22 -11.72 17.38
N LYS A 318 4.93 -11.91 17.12
CA LYS A 318 4.44 -12.07 15.76
C LYS A 318 4.32 -10.71 15.07
N VAL A 319 5.23 -10.46 14.14
CA VAL A 319 5.24 -9.30 13.24
C VAL A 319 5.02 -9.79 11.82
N GLY A 320 4.06 -9.22 11.10
CA GLY A 320 3.70 -9.62 9.75
C GLY A 320 4.04 -8.57 8.70
N VAL A 321 4.08 -9.01 7.44
CA VAL A 321 4.21 -8.16 6.26
C VAL A 321 2.99 -8.34 5.38
N TYR A 322 2.41 -7.23 4.93
CA TYR A 322 1.34 -7.20 3.95
C TYR A 322 1.89 -6.60 2.65
N PRO A 323 2.17 -7.42 1.63
CA PRO A 323 2.73 -6.94 0.37
C PRO A 323 1.68 -6.24 -0.49
N ILE A 324 2.08 -5.14 -1.12
CA ILE A 324 1.29 -4.41 -2.13
C ILE A 324 2.14 -4.17 -3.38
N SER A 325 1.48 -3.84 -4.50
CA SER A 325 2.15 -3.40 -5.71
C SER A 325 2.89 -2.07 -5.51
N GLU A 326 3.96 -1.84 -6.27
CA GLU A 326 4.67 -0.56 -6.32
C GLU A 326 3.75 0.58 -6.74
N THR A 327 2.84 0.34 -7.67
CA THR A 327 1.90 1.35 -8.17
C THR A 327 0.91 1.82 -7.12
N GLY A 328 0.62 0.99 -6.11
CA GLY A 328 -0.22 1.34 -4.96
C GLY A 328 0.46 2.22 -3.92
N TRP A 329 1.75 2.56 -4.09
CA TRP A 329 2.50 3.35 -3.12
C TRP A 329 3.02 4.65 -3.72
N MET A 330 2.72 5.76 -3.06
CA MET A 330 3.24 7.09 -3.38
C MET A 330 3.89 7.67 -2.13
N ASP A 331 5.18 8.01 -2.21
CA ASP A 331 5.95 8.64 -1.13
C ASP A 331 6.34 10.07 -1.52
N MET A 332 6.10 11.01 -0.63
CA MET A 332 6.49 12.41 -0.80
C MET A 332 7.81 12.72 -0.07
N GLY A 333 8.68 11.76 0.12
CA GLY A 333 9.93 11.92 0.89
C GLY A 333 10.96 12.84 0.25
N GLN A 334 10.90 13.06 -1.07
CA GLN A 334 11.83 13.87 -1.87
C GLN A 334 11.09 14.72 -2.90
N LEU A 335 11.75 15.78 -3.43
CA LEU A 335 11.11 16.70 -4.39
C LEU A 335 10.69 15.99 -5.70
N GLU A 336 11.50 15.08 -6.21
CA GLU A 336 11.18 14.33 -7.42
C GLU A 336 9.94 13.45 -7.21
N GLU A 337 9.82 12.79 -6.07
CA GLU A 337 8.67 11.96 -5.74
C GLU A 337 7.40 12.78 -5.50
N LEU A 338 7.54 13.99 -4.93
CA LEU A 338 6.43 14.95 -4.84
C LEU A 338 5.88 15.31 -6.22
N GLU A 339 6.75 15.59 -7.20
CA GLU A 339 6.30 15.94 -8.56
C GLU A 339 5.64 14.73 -9.27
N LYS A 340 6.18 13.52 -9.09
CA LYS A 340 5.55 12.30 -9.60
C LYS A 340 4.16 12.08 -8.99
N MET A 341 4.03 12.29 -7.67
CA MET A 341 2.75 12.18 -6.97
C MET A 341 1.72 13.18 -7.51
N ARG A 342 2.13 14.44 -7.75
CA ARG A 342 1.28 15.48 -8.35
C ARG A 342 0.79 15.08 -9.74
N GLN A 343 1.68 14.60 -10.60
CA GLN A 343 1.33 14.15 -11.94
C GLN A 343 0.32 13.00 -11.90
N LYS A 344 0.61 11.97 -11.12
CA LYS A 344 -0.27 10.80 -11.00
C LYS A 344 -1.68 11.15 -10.50
N LEU A 345 -1.79 12.04 -9.51
CA LEU A 345 -3.09 12.47 -9.00
C LEU A 345 -3.85 13.39 -9.96
N SER A 346 -3.14 14.18 -10.79
CA SER A 346 -3.79 15.00 -11.82
C SER A 346 -4.35 14.18 -13.00
N GLU A 347 -3.80 13.00 -13.27
CA GLU A 347 -4.28 12.09 -14.30
C GLU A 347 -5.51 11.27 -13.85
N GLN A 348 -5.80 11.25 -12.55
CA GLN A 348 -6.94 10.53 -11.96
C GLN A 348 -8.19 11.41 -11.75
N GLN A 349 -8.04 12.74 -11.90
CA GLN A 349 -9.14 13.72 -11.87
C GLN A 349 -9.71 13.96 -13.28
#